data_f085cb53d065a6492cdffdd41b4ea160
#
_entry.id   f085cb53d065a6492cdffdd41b4ea160
#
_cell.length_a   1.000
_cell.length_b   1.000
_cell.length_c   1.000
_cell.angle_alpha   90.00
_cell.angle_beta   90.00
_cell.angle_gamma   90.00
#
_symmetry.space_group_name_H-M   'P 1'
#
loop_
_entity.id
_entity.type
_entity.pdbx_description
1 polymer ?
#
loop_
_entity_poly.entity_id
_entity_poly.type
_entity_poly.pdbx_seq_one_letter_code
_entity_poly.pdbx_strand_id
1 'polypeptide(L)'
;MNTRKFHLPGEAALLIVLLINPLAIDLISKSVFEISTISSVPLILSTAFPVFSFGTWNYIFQTLLVITLMVLKRSFCPGYLFSFVVGIGFGKMIDVHNTWVTLLPNVLSLNVVCFFTGFLLMCFGICLANNCLLPIVPTDIFPRDLSELLHKKYNQIKTTFDLTCLTTTVILSLVILHHLYGIGIGTFFCAFMTGRTVSLVQKFIGNHVEFYRLTKKNGNAWEKDAPCIKKLPEFQFFC
;
A
#
# COMPACT_ATOMS: atom_id res chain seq x y z
N MET A 1 1.11 8.72 -33.11
CA MET A 1 -0.03 7.80 -32.99
C MET A 1 -0.86 8.24 -31.79
N ASN A 2 -2.08 8.70 -32.04
CA ASN A 2 -2.98 9.18 -30.97
C ASN A 2 -3.62 7.95 -30.32
N THR A 3 -2.93 7.36 -29.33
CA THR A 3 -3.49 6.24 -28.56
C THR A 3 -4.65 6.79 -27.72
N ARG A 4 -5.88 6.35 -27.99
CA ARG A 4 -7.04 6.65 -27.14
C ARG A 4 -6.72 6.18 -25.72
N LYS A 5 -6.50 7.13 -24.80
CA LYS A 5 -6.33 6.81 -23.38
C LYS A 5 -7.66 6.38 -22.78
N PHE A 6 -7.63 5.32 -22.00
CA PHE A 6 -8.80 4.89 -21.24
C PHE A 6 -9.02 5.85 -20.07
N HIS A 7 -10.24 6.39 -19.96
CA HIS A 7 -10.59 7.32 -18.88
C HIS A 7 -11.14 6.53 -17.68
N LEU A 8 -10.41 6.54 -16.56
CA LEU A 8 -10.81 5.86 -15.33
C LEU A 8 -11.15 6.90 -14.24
N PRO A 9 -12.39 6.87 -13.68
CA PRO A 9 -12.70 7.73 -12.54
C PRO A 9 -11.90 7.31 -11.31
N GLY A 10 -11.36 8.31 -10.57
CA GLY A 10 -10.55 8.09 -9.38
C GLY A 10 -11.28 7.32 -8.29
N GLU A 11 -12.59 7.53 -8.16
CA GLU A 11 -13.47 6.81 -7.23
C GLU A 11 -13.52 5.31 -7.56
N ALA A 12 -13.61 4.95 -8.83
CA ALA A 12 -13.56 3.55 -9.26
C ALA A 12 -12.17 2.95 -9.03
N ALA A 13 -11.12 3.72 -9.30
CA ALA A 13 -9.75 3.28 -9.01
C ALA A 13 -9.56 3.00 -7.51
N LEU A 14 -10.07 3.84 -6.61
CA LEU A 14 -10.01 3.63 -5.16
C LEU A 14 -10.75 2.37 -4.74
N LEU A 15 -11.96 2.11 -5.28
CA LEU A 15 -12.70 0.88 -5.00
C LEU A 15 -11.94 -0.37 -5.46
N ILE A 16 -11.34 -0.33 -6.65
CA ILE A 16 -10.49 -1.41 -7.16
C ILE A 16 -9.31 -1.65 -6.22
N VAL A 17 -8.65 -0.59 -5.77
CA VAL A 17 -7.52 -0.68 -4.81
C VAL A 17 -7.95 -1.33 -3.50
N LEU A 18 -9.12 -0.93 -2.95
CA LEU A 18 -9.65 -1.49 -1.71
C LEU A 18 -10.00 -2.99 -1.80
N LEU A 19 -10.23 -3.50 -3.00
CA LEU A 19 -10.48 -4.94 -3.23
C LEU A 19 -9.17 -5.69 -3.52
N ILE A 20 -8.33 -5.14 -4.41
CA ILE A 20 -7.15 -5.84 -4.95
C ILE A 20 -6.00 -5.87 -3.94
N ASN A 21 -5.70 -4.76 -3.26
CA ASN A 21 -4.54 -4.72 -2.37
C ASN A 21 -4.70 -5.59 -1.13
N PRO A 22 -5.85 -5.63 -0.41
CA PRO A 22 -6.07 -6.59 0.66
C PRO A 22 -5.93 -8.03 0.21
N LEU A 23 -6.52 -8.37 -0.94
CA LEU A 23 -6.39 -9.70 -1.54
C LEU A 23 -4.91 -10.03 -1.84
N ALA A 24 -4.17 -9.09 -2.40
CA ALA A 24 -2.75 -9.27 -2.68
C ALA A 24 -1.93 -9.56 -1.42
N ILE A 25 -2.22 -8.86 -0.31
CA ILE A 25 -1.57 -9.08 0.98
C ILE A 25 -1.87 -10.51 1.48
N ASP A 26 -3.12 -10.95 1.43
CA ASP A 26 -3.51 -12.27 1.91
C ASP A 26 -2.93 -13.38 1.04
N LEU A 27 -2.86 -13.22 -0.29
CA LEU A 27 -2.22 -14.17 -1.19
C LEU A 27 -0.71 -14.30 -0.92
N ILE A 28 -0.01 -13.17 -0.70
CA ILE A 28 1.41 -13.20 -0.35
C ILE A 28 1.59 -13.84 1.03
N SER A 29 0.75 -13.50 2.01
CA SER A 29 0.80 -14.06 3.37
C SER A 29 0.54 -15.57 3.39
N LYS A 30 -0.32 -16.08 2.49
CA LYS A 30 -0.59 -17.52 2.32
C LYS A 30 0.60 -18.26 1.74
N SER A 31 1.46 -17.59 0.98
CA SER A 31 2.61 -18.21 0.35
C SER A 31 3.67 -18.61 1.37
N VAL A 32 4.45 -19.66 1.09
CA VAL A 32 5.60 -20.07 1.91
C VAL A 32 6.73 -19.02 1.93
N PHE A 33 6.67 -18.05 1.00
CA PHE A 33 7.67 -17.00 0.84
C PHE A 33 7.47 -15.82 1.78
N GLU A 34 6.39 -15.84 2.52
CA GLU A 34 6.00 -14.90 3.56
C GLU A 34 5.56 -13.50 3.07
N ILE A 35 5.23 -12.61 4.02
CA ILE A 35 4.41 -11.44 3.80
C ILE A 35 5.17 -10.25 3.19
N SER A 36 4.42 -9.30 2.62
CA SER A 36 4.94 -7.98 2.23
C SER A 36 5.56 -7.26 3.44
N THR A 37 6.70 -6.60 3.23
CA THR A 37 7.48 -5.90 4.27
C THR A 37 6.68 -4.95 5.13
N ILE A 38 5.72 -4.22 4.57
CA ILE A 38 4.89 -3.27 5.34
C ILE A 38 3.91 -4.02 6.23
N SER A 39 3.30 -5.09 5.70
CA SER A 39 2.31 -5.87 6.43
C SER A 39 2.93 -6.85 7.43
N SER A 40 4.25 -7.05 7.42
CA SER A 40 4.94 -7.93 8.36
C SER A 40 4.90 -7.38 9.80
N VAL A 41 4.94 -6.06 10.00
CA VAL A 41 4.82 -5.45 11.34
C VAL A 41 3.46 -5.78 11.99
N PRO A 42 2.30 -5.49 11.36
CA PRO A 42 1.00 -5.86 11.92
C PRO A 42 0.79 -7.38 12.01
N LEU A 43 1.42 -8.19 11.15
CA LEU A 43 1.35 -9.64 11.26
C LEU A 43 1.98 -10.13 12.56
N ILE A 44 3.18 -9.68 12.91
CA ILE A 44 3.84 -10.04 14.17
C ILE A 44 3.01 -9.61 15.36
N LEU A 45 2.46 -8.39 15.31
CA LEU A 45 1.60 -7.90 16.39
C LEU A 45 0.33 -8.73 16.54
N SER A 46 -0.29 -9.17 15.45
CA SER A 46 -1.48 -10.04 15.51
C SER A 46 -1.16 -11.45 16.01
N THR A 47 0.03 -11.95 15.74
CA THR A 47 0.50 -13.24 16.25
C THR A 47 0.88 -13.17 17.73
N ALA A 48 1.56 -12.11 18.12
CA ALA A 48 1.98 -11.91 19.52
C ALA A 48 0.81 -11.52 20.45
N PHE A 49 -0.14 -10.76 19.92
CA PHE A 49 -1.29 -10.24 20.65
C PHE A 49 -2.59 -10.55 19.91
N PRO A 50 -3.13 -11.79 20.03
CA PRO A 50 -4.30 -12.24 19.26
C PRO A 50 -5.63 -11.62 19.72
N VAL A 51 -5.58 -10.54 20.51
CA VAL A 51 -6.75 -9.77 20.94
C VAL A 51 -7.44 -9.09 19.73
N PHE A 52 -6.66 -8.71 18.72
CA PHE A 52 -7.16 -8.08 17.50
C PHE A 52 -6.81 -8.92 16.28
N SER A 53 -7.70 -8.87 15.26
CA SER A 53 -7.46 -9.48 13.96
C SER A 53 -6.27 -8.84 13.23
N PHE A 54 -5.71 -9.54 12.26
CA PHE A 54 -4.64 -9.02 11.40
C PHE A 54 -5.06 -7.71 10.71
N GLY A 55 -6.30 -7.64 10.19
CA GLY A 55 -6.83 -6.41 9.60
C GLY A 55 -6.92 -5.25 10.60
N THR A 56 -7.31 -5.53 11.86
CA THR A 56 -7.36 -4.49 12.91
C THR A 56 -5.96 -3.99 13.26
N TRP A 57 -4.97 -4.87 13.43
CA TRP A 57 -3.57 -4.46 13.65
C TRP A 57 -3.00 -3.67 12.48
N ASN A 58 -3.37 -4.05 11.25
CA ASN A 58 -2.99 -3.31 10.05
C ASN A 58 -3.57 -1.89 10.08
N TYR A 59 -4.84 -1.73 10.45
CA TYR A 59 -5.46 -0.42 10.62
C TYR A 59 -4.78 0.43 11.70
N ILE A 60 -4.44 -0.15 12.86
CA ILE A 60 -3.71 0.55 13.93
C ILE A 60 -2.36 1.04 13.42
N PHE A 61 -1.62 0.19 12.72
CA PHE A 61 -0.34 0.54 12.13
C PHE A 61 -0.47 1.69 11.11
N GLN A 62 -1.47 1.62 10.24
CA GLN A 62 -1.77 2.68 9.27
C GLN A 62 -2.10 4.02 9.96
N THR A 63 -2.85 3.96 11.06
CA THR A 63 -3.19 5.14 11.86
C THR A 63 -1.93 5.81 12.41
N LEU A 64 -1.00 5.02 12.95
CA LEU A 64 0.30 5.53 13.43
C LEU A 64 1.12 6.20 12.31
N LEU A 65 1.12 5.64 11.10
CA LEU A 65 1.80 6.24 9.95
C LEU A 65 1.22 7.62 9.60
N VAL A 66 -0.11 7.76 9.58
CA VAL A 66 -0.76 9.05 9.31
C VAL A 66 -0.43 10.07 10.39
N ILE A 67 -0.50 9.69 11.67
CA ILE A 67 -0.14 10.59 12.77
C ILE A 67 1.32 11.04 12.63
N THR A 68 2.23 10.11 12.35
CA THR A 68 3.65 10.42 12.14
C THR A 68 3.82 11.42 10.98
N LEU A 69 3.09 11.23 9.88
CA LEU A 69 3.16 12.12 8.74
C LEU A 69 2.61 13.53 9.06
N MET A 70 1.51 13.62 9.83
CA MET A 70 0.97 14.90 10.29
C MET A 70 1.98 15.66 11.17
N VAL A 71 2.65 14.96 12.07
CA VAL A 71 3.70 15.54 12.93
C VAL A 71 4.87 16.04 12.09
N LEU A 72 5.35 15.24 11.13
CA LEU A 72 6.46 15.62 10.25
C LEU A 72 6.13 16.83 9.37
N LYS A 73 4.92 16.89 8.83
CA LYS A 73 4.44 18.02 8.00
C LYS A 73 4.10 19.27 8.83
N ARG A 74 3.97 19.12 10.15
CA ARG A 74 3.50 20.19 11.06
C ARG A 74 2.21 20.85 10.60
N SER A 75 1.36 20.11 9.89
CA SER A 75 0.11 20.62 9.32
C SER A 75 -0.98 19.56 9.43
N PHE A 76 -2.16 19.98 9.85
CA PHE A 76 -3.34 19.14 9.85
C PHE A 76 -3.95 19.17 8.45
N CYS A 77 -3.98 18.02 7.78
CA CYS A 77 -4.57 17.86 6.47
C CYS A 77 -5.92 17.12 6.60
N PRO A 78 -7.07 17.77 6.34
CA PRO A 78 -8.37 17.12 6.42
C PRO A 78 -8.49 15.88 5.52
N GLY A 79 -7.75 15.86 4.39
CA GLY A 79 -7.68 14.68 3.51
C GLY A 79 -7.20 13.41 4.20
N TYR A 80 -6.35 13.53 5.22
CA TYR A 80 -5.89 12.37 5.99
C TYR A 80 -7.00 11.77 6.87
N LEU A 81 -7.98 12.59 7.27
CA LEU A 81 -9.13 12.10 8.03
C LEU A 81 -9.95 11.10 7.19
N PHE A 82 -10.09 11.35 5.90
CA PHE A 82 -10.74 10.40 4.99
C PHE A 82 -9.92 9.11 4.82
N SER A 83 -8.60 9.20 4.87
CA SER A 83 -7.72 8.03 4.81
C SER A 83 -7.89 7.08 6.00
N PHE A 84 -8.33 7.54 7.17
CA PHE A 84 -8.70 6.66 8.27
C PHE A 84 -9.91 5.79 7.92
N VAL A 85 -10.93 6.39 7.27
CA VAL A 85 -12.12 5.64 6.83
C VAL A 85 -11.72 4.59 5.78
N VAL A 86 -10.89 4.99 4.82
CA VAL A 86 -10.32 4.08 3.81
C VAL A 86 -9.50 2.96 4.47
N GLY A 87 -8.71 3.31 5.49
CA GLY A 87 -7.91 2.34 6.26
C GLY A 87 -8.76 1.31 7.02
N ILE A 88 -9.90 1.72 7.61
CA ILE A 88 -10.84 0.79 8.24
C ILE A 88 -11.42 -0.17 7.20
N GLY A 89 -11.87 0.35 6.05
CA GLY A 89 -12.37 -0.46 4.94
C GLY A 89 -11.32 -1.46 4.45
N PHE A 90 -10.09 -1.01 4.31
CA PHE A 90 -8.95 -1.85 3.91
C PHE A 90 -8.68 -2.98 4.90
N GLY A 91 -8.62 -2.68 6.22
CA GLY A 91 -8.43 -3.69 7.26
C GLY A 91 -9.56 -4.72 7.29
N LYS A 92 -10.82 -4.28 7.13
CA LYS A 92 -11.96 -5.20 7.04
C LYS A 92 -11.91 -6.08 5.79
N MET A 93 -11.45 -5.56 4.66
CA MET A 93 -11.29 -6.36 3.44
C MET A 93 -10.17 -7.40 3.57
N ILE A 94 -9.08 -7.12 4.30
CA ILE A 94 -8.08 -8.12 4.68
C ILE A 94 -8.78 -9.25 5.45
N ASP A 95 -9.52 -8.95 6.50
CA ASP A 95 -10.19 -9.98 7.30
C ASP A 95 -11.18 -10.82 6.46
N VAL A 96 -11.92 -10.19 5.53
CA VAL A 96 -12.84 -10.88 4.62
C VAL A 96 -12.07 -11.81 3.65
N HIS A 97 -11.01 -11.33 3.01
CA HIS A 97 -10.24 -12.16 2.10
C HIS A 97 -9.52 -13.30 2.82
N ASN A 98 -9.01 -13.06 4.01
CA ASN A 98 -8.33 -14.06 4.82
C ASN A 98 -9.23 -15.29 5.11
N THR A 99 -10.56 -15.12 5.24
CA THR A 99 -11.49 -16.24 5.54
C THR A 99 -11.46 -17.34 4.49
N TRP A 100 -11.32 -17.00 3.20
CA TRP A 100 -11.31 -17.97 2.11
C TRP A 100 -9.92 -18.25 1.55
N VAL A 101 -8.98 -17.30 1.63
CA VAL A 101 -7.60 -17.54 1.17
C VAL A 101 -6.91 -18.59 2.05
N THR A 102 -7.20 -18.62 3.34
CA THR A 102 -6.67 -19.64 4.27
C THR A 102 -7.18 -21.06 3.96
N LEU A 103 -8.34 -21.19 3.30
CA LEU A 103 -8.88 -22.48 2.88
C LEU A 103 -8.17 -23.09 1.66
N LEU A 104 -7.37 -22.30 0.94
CA LEU A 104 -6.61 -22.81 -0.20
C LEU A 104 -5.60 -23.88 0.24
N PRO A 105 -5.45 -24.97 -0.54
CA PRO A 105 -4.52 -26.05 -0.19
C PRO A 105 -3.06 -25.56 -0.12
N ASN A 106 -2.31 -26.08 0.84
CA ASN A 106 -0.92 -25.69 1.03
C ASN A 106 0.02 -26.56 0.16
N VAL A 107 -0.01 -26.32 -1.15
CA VAL A 107 0.84 -26.99 -2.15
C VAL A 107 1.86 -26.00 -2.67
N LEU A 108 3.14 -26.42 -2.78
CA LEU A 108 4.24 -25.53 -3.18
C LEU A 108 3.96 -24.78 -4.49
N SER A 109 3.43 -25.46 -5.51
CA SER A 109 3.08 -24.84 -6.80
C SER A 109 2.04 -23.73 -6.65
N LEU A 110 1.01 -23.96 -5.83
CA LEU A 110 -0.02 -22.96 -5.56
C LEU A 110 0.53 -21.79 -4.75
N ASN A 111 1.39 -22.06 -3.77
CA ASN A 111 2.05 -21.00 -2.97
C ASN A 111 2.92 -20.09 -3.84
N VAL A 112 3.67 -20.65 -4.80
CA VAL A 112 4.45 -19.86 -5.77
C VAL A 112 3.52 -18.97 -6.63
N VAL A 113 2.43 -19.54 -7.14
CA VAL A 113 1.45 -18.78 -7.92
C VAL A 113 0.80 -17.69 -7.09
N CYS A 114 0.39 -17.97 -5.85
CA CYS A 114 -0.17 -16.98 -4.92
C CYS A 114 0.81 -15.84 -4.66
N PHE A 115 2.09 -16.14 -4.44
CA PHE A 115 3.11 -15.12 -4.21
C PHE A 115 3.26 -14.16 -5.40
N PHE A 116 3.53 -14.69 -6.59
CA PHE A 116 3.73 -13.84 -7.77
C PHE A 116 2.46 -13.11 -8.18
N THR A 117 1.31 -13.74 -8.11
CA THR A 117 0.01 -13.09 -8.39
C THR A 117 -0.26 -11.99 -7.38
N GLY A 118 -0.09 -12.25 -6.09
CA GLY A 118 -0.23 -11.26 -5.03
C GLY A 118 0.74 -10.10 -5.19
N PHE A 119 2.02 -10.37 -5.49
CA PHE A 119 3.02 -9.34 -5.73
C PHE A 119 2.66 -8.42 -6.92
N LEU A 120 2.23 -8.99 -8.05
CA LEU A 120 1.83 -8.20 -9.22
C LEU A 120 0.55 -7.39 -8.95
N LEU A 121 -0.45 -7.99 -8.30
CA LEU A 121 -1.67 -7.30 -7.89
C LEU A 121 -1.36 -6.13 -6.94
N MET A 122 -0.48 -6.33 -5.97
CA MET A 122 -0.03 -5.30 -5.04
C MET A 122 0.64 -4.14 -5.78
N CYS A 123 1.57 -4.42 -6.68
CA CYS A 123 2.25 -3.37 -7.46
C CYS A 123 1.28 -2.59 -8.35
N PHE A 124 0.32 -3.29 -8.97
CA PHE A 124 -0.72 -2.67 -9.78
C PHE A 124 -1.65 -1.80 -8.93
N GLY A 125 -2.09 -2.31 -7.78
CA GLY A 125 -2.95 -1.59 -6.86
C GLY A 125 -2.28 -0.35 -6.26
N ILE A 126 -0.98 -0.41 -5.88
CA ILE A 126 -0.20 0.76 -5.44
C ILE A 126 -0.15 1.81 -6.57
N CYS A 127 0.04 1.38 -7.81
CA CYS A 127 0.07 2.28 -8.94
C CYS A 127 -1.28 2.97 -9.16
N LEU A 128 -2.41 2.23 -9.10
CA LEU A 128 -3.75 2.80 -9.16
C LEU A 128 -4.00 3.77 -8.00
N ALA A 129 -3.60 3.40 -6.78
CA ALA A 129 -3.72 4.23 -5.60
C ALA A 129 -3.00 5.57 -5.77
N ASN A 130 -1.76 5.56 -6.26
CA ASN A 130 -0.99 6.77 -6.50
C ASN A 130 -1.61 7.73 -7.54
N ASN A 131 -2.46 7.22 -8.43
CA ASN A 131 -3.08 7.99 -9.51
C ASN A 131 -4.57 8.32 -9.29
N CYS A 132 -5.23 7.75 -8.27
CA CYS A 132 -6.68 7.89 -8.09
C CYS A 132 -7.16 9.30 -7.70
N LEU A 133 -6.26 10.24 -7.41
CA LEU A 133 -6.56 11.63 -7.04
C LEU A 133 -7.44 11.80 -5.78
N LEU A 134 -7.58 10.74 -5.00
CA LEU A 134 -8.34 10.69 -3.74
C LEU A 134 -7.41 10.34 -2.59
N PRO A 135 -7.81 10.60 -1.33
CA PRO A 135 -7.12 10.05 -0.17
C PRO A 135 -7.10 8.53 -0.24
N ILE A 136 -5.92 7.97 -0.21
CA ILE A 136 -5.67 6.53 -0.33
C ILE A 136 -5.30 5.93 1.02
N VAL A 137 -4.99 4.64 1.01
CA VAL A 137 -4.55 3.91 2.19
C VAL A 137 -3.28 4.55 2.78
N PRO A 138 -3.20 4.75 4.09
CA PRO A 138 -2.08 5.41 4.76
C PRO A 138 -0.68 4.84 4.44
N THR A 139 -0.59 3.53 4.23
CA THR A 139 0.66 2.86 3.85
C THR A 139 1.23 3.30 2.50
N ASP A 140 0.36 3.78 1.61
CA ASP A 140 0.76 4.29 0.30
C ASP A 140 0.97 5.81 0.33
N ILE A 141 0.19 6.53 1.16
CA ILE A 141 0.35 7.97 1.37
C ILE A 141 1.71 8.26 2.00
N PHE A 142 2.11 7.49 3.02
CA PHE A 142 3.29 7.77 3.81
C PHE A 142 4.57 7.89 2.95
N PRO A 143 4.97 6.90 2.14
CA PRO A 143 6.16 7.02 1.30
C PRO A 143 6.00 8.06 0.19
N ARG A 144 4.79 8.28 -0.33
CA ARG A 144 4.52 9.30 -1.35
C ARG A 144 4.76 10.71 -0.78
N ASP A 145 4.07 11.05 0.28
CA ASP A 145 4.11 12.38 0.86
C ASP A 145 5.46 12.66 1.54
N LEU A 146 6.11 11.63 2.09
CA LEU A 146 7.47 11.73 2.60
C LEU A 146 8.49 12.01 1.48
N SER A 147 8.30 11.43 0.28
CA SER A 147 9.15 11.71 -0.87
C SER A 147 9.04 13.15 -1.33
N GLU A 148 7.84 13.73 -1.29
CA GLU A 148 7.60 15.15 -1.58
C GLU A 148 8.25 16.06 -0.51
N LEU A 149 8.05 15.73 0.77
CA LEU A 149 8.59 16.50 1.90
C LEU A 149 10.12 16.56 1.89
N LEU A 150 10.76 15.42 1.57
CA LEU A 150 12.23 15.31 1.54
C LEU A 150 12.84 15.64 0.16
N HIS A 151 12.02 15.97 -0.84
CA HIS A 151 12.46 16.21 -2.22
C HIS A 151 13.32 15.08 -2.79
N LYS A 152 13.00 13.81 -2.43
CA LYS A 152 13.71 12.61 -2.87
C LYS A 152 12.85 11.77 -3.82
N LYS A 153 13.50 10.91 -4.61
CA LYS A 153 12.80 10.00 -5.53
C LYS A 153 11.91 9.02 -4.72
N TYR A 154 10.66 8.82 -5.17
CA TYR A 154 9.70 7.91 -4.55
C TYR A 154 10.29 6.51 -4.29
N ASN A 155 10.99 5.95 -5.29
CA ASN A 155 11.61 4.63 -5.18
C ASN A 155 12.60 4.53 -4.02
N GLN A 156 13.42 5.57 -3.79
CA GLN A 156 14.38 5.59 -2.68
C GLN A 156 13.65 5.61 -1.34
N ILE A 157 12.66 6.50 -1.19
CA ILE A 157 11.87 6.61 0.04
C ILE A 157 11.08 5.33 0.30
N LYS A 158 10.45 4.76 -0.74
CA LYS A 158 9.69 3.52 -0.63
C LYS A 158 10.59 2.36 -0.18
N THR A 159 11.75 2.18 -0.82
CA THR A 159 12.71 1.13 -0.43
C THR A 159 13.23 1.35 1.00
N THR A 160 13.57 2.59 1.38
CA THR A 160 14.00 2.90 2.75
C THR A 160 12.89 2.59 3.77
N PHE A 161 11.66 2.96 3.47
CA PHE A 161 10.52 2.67 4.31
C PHE A 161 10.28 1.16 4.47
N ASP A 162 10.32 0.41 3.36
CA ASP A 162 10.18 -1.04 3.37
C ASP A 162 11.30 -1.72 4.18
N LEU A 163 12.55 -1.26 4.05
CA LEU A 163 13.67 -1.76 4.85
C LEU A 163 13.52 -1.41 6.34
N THR A 164 13.00 -0.22 6.66
CA THR A 164 12.72 0.16 8.05
C THR A 164 11.64 -0.75 8.65
N CYS A 165 10.55 -1.00 7.91
CA CYS A 165 9.52 -1.94 8.35
C CYS A 165 10.10 -3.36 8.55
N LEU A 166 10.91 -3.84 7.62
CA LEU A 166 11.57 -5.14 7.73
C LEU A 166 12.45 -5.23 8.97
N THR A 167 13.29 -4.22 9.21
CA THR A 167 14.16 -4.18 10.40
C THR A 167 13.34 -4.18 11.69
N THR A 168 12.27 -3.37 11.73
CA THR A 168 11.34 -3.34 12.87
C THR A 168 10.69 -4.70 13.10
N THR A 169 10.29 -5.38 12.02
CA THR A 169 9.71 -6.74 12.07
C THR A 169 10.71 -7.75 12.63
N VAL A 170 11.98 -7.72 12.18
CA VAL A 170 13.03 -8.60 12.70
C VAL A 170 13.19 -8.39 14.20
N ILE A 171 13.32 -7.14 14.65
CA ILE A 171 13.49 -6.81 16.06
C ILE A 171 12.30 -7.28 16.88
N LEU A 172 11.07 -6.96 16.46
CA LEU A 172 9.85 -7.38 17.17
C LEU A 172 9.72 -8.91 17.22
N SER A 173 10.02 -9.60 16.12
CA SER A 173 9.95 -11.05 16.04
C SER A 173 10.92 -11.71 17.03
N LEU A 174 12.15 -11.24 17.09
CA LEU A 174 13.17 -11.78 18.02
C LEU A 174 12.86 -11.43 19.48
N VAL A 175 12.38 -10.21 19.76
CA VAL A 175 12.12 -9.77 21.14
C VAL A 175 10.84 -10.38 21.71
N ILE A 176 9.77 -10.50 20.91
CA ILE A 176 8.46 -10.93 21.40
C ILE A 176 8.22 -12.42 21.18
N LEU A 177 8.56 -12.93 19.98
CA LEU A 177 8.30 -14.33 19.62
C LEU A 177 9.50 -15.25 19.86
N HIS A 178 10.70 -14.70 20.12
CA HIS A 178 11.95 -15.43 20.30
C HIS A 178 12.37 -16.29 19.09
N HIS A 179 11.75 -16.10 17.93
CA HIS A 179 12.12 -16.72 16.67
C HIS A 179 11.72 -15.82 15.50
N LEU A 180 12.34 -16.00 14.33
CA LEU A 180 11.96 -15.27 13.13
C LEU A 180 10.61 -15.80 12.61
N TYR A 181 9.62 -14.93 12.51
CA TYR A 181 8.30 -15.21 12.01
C TYR A 181 7.88 -14.15 11.00
N GLY A 182 7.19 -14.54 9.93
CA GLY A 182 6.69 -13.61 8.92
C GLY A 182 7.78 -12.97 8.04
N ILE A 183 9.01 -13.51 8.06
CA ILE A 183 10.15 -12.98 7.30
C ILE A 183 10.80 -14.10 6.52
N GLY A 184 10.58 -14.12 5.22
CA GLY A 184 11.16 -15.08 4.31
C GLY A 184 11.88 -14.45 3.13
N ILE A 185 12.32 -15.28 2.20
CA ILE A 185 12.98 -14.85 0.96
C ILE A 185 12.09 -13.89 0.17
N GLY A 186 10.77 -14.13 0.16
CA GLY A 186 9.79 -13.27 -0.50
C GLY A 186 9.69 -11.88 0.12
N THR A 187 9.85 -11.74 1.44
CA THR A 187 9.84 -10.45 2.11
C THR A 187 11.02 -9.59 1.64
N PHE A 188 12.21 -10.16 1.55
CA PHE A 188 13.39 -9.48 0.97
C PHE A 188 13.17 -9.13 -0.50
N PHE A 189 12.62 -10.07 -1.29
CA PHE A 189 12.28 -9.82 -2.68
C PHE A 189 11.31 -8.63 -2.81
N CYS A 190 10.23 -8.60 -2.02
CA CYS A 190 9.28 -7.49 -1.99
C CYS A 190 9.95 -6.17 -1.62
N ALA A 191 10.82 -6.15 -0.59
CA ALA A 191 11.50 -4.94 -0.13
C ALA A 191 12.30 -4.25 -1.25
N PHE A 192 13.01 -5.02 -2.08
CA PHE A 192 13.84 -4.48 -3.14
C PHE A 192 13.11 -4.28 -4.47
N MET A 193 12.12 -5.13 -4.78
CA MET A 193 11.48 -5.16 -6.09
C MET A 193 10.22 -4.29 -6.18
N THR A 194 9.48 -4.09 -5.08
CA THR A 194 8.21 -3.35 -5.11
C THR A 194 8.35 -1.95 -5.69
N GLY A 195 9.32 -1.16 -5.21
CA GLY A 195 9.52 0.21 -5.70
C GLY A 195 9.87 0.27 -7.19
N ARG A 196 10.68 -0.68 -7.68
CA ARG A 196 11.07 -0.78 -9.09
C ARG A 196 9.90 -1.20 -9.96
N THR A 197 9.17 -2.23 -9.54
CA THR A 197 8.02 -2.77 -10.28
C THR A 197 6.89 -1.75 -10.35
N VAL A 198 6.58 -1.06 -9.24
CA VAL A 198 5.60 0.05 -9.23
C VAL A 198 5.99 1.14 -10.22
N SER A 199 7.29 1.50 -10.28
CA SER A 199 7.77 2.51 -11.23
C SER A 199 7.60 2.06 -12.69
N LEU A 200 7.79 0.78 -13.00
CA LEU A 200 7.57 0.23 -14.35
C LEU A 200 6.08 0.22 -14.70
N VAL A 201 5.23 -0.26 -13.79
CA VAL A 201 3.76 -0.28 -13.95
C VAL A 201 3.23 1.14 -14.12
N GLN A 202 3.77 2.11 -13.37
CA GLN A 202 3.39 3.51 -13.47
C GLN A 202 3.66 4.09 -14.88
N LYS A 203 4.80 3.77 -15.48
CA LYS A 203 5.10 4.16 -16.87
C LYS A 203 4.09 3.57 -17.85
N PHE A 204 3.73 2.30 -17.67
CA PHE A 204 2.76 1.63 -18.53
C PHE A 204 1.37 2.24 -18.41
N ILE A 205 0.87 2.41 -17.17
CA ILE A 205 -0.46 2.97 -16.91
C ILE A 205 -0.55 4.43 -17.36
N GLY A 206 0.47 5.26 -17.08
CA GLY A 206 0.49 6.67 -17.46
C GLY A 206 0.38 6.90 -18.96
N ASN A 207 0.84 5.95 -19.79
CA ASN A 207 0.71 6.02 -21.24
C ASN A 207 -0.68 5.63 -21.76
N HIS A 208 -1.44 4.79 -21.00
CA HIS A 208 -2.68 4.18 -21.48
C HIS A 208 -3.93 4.64 -20.73
N VAL A 209 -3.80 5.14 -19.48
CA VAL A 209 -4.93 5.49 -18.62
C VAL A 209 -4.82 6.94 -18.19
N GLU A 210 -5.92 7.66 -18.27
CA GLU A 210 -6.08 9.01 -17.76
C GLU A 210 -7.10 9.01 -16.61
N PHE A 211 -6.66 9.48 -15.44
CA PHE A 211 -7.50 9.51 -14.25
C PHE A 211 -8.20 10.85 -14.11
N TYR A 212 -9.50 10.83 -13.82
CA TYR A 212 -10.30 12.02 -13.60
C TYR A 212 -11.16 11.89 -12.35
N ARG A 213 -11.57 13.00 -11.77
CA ARG A 213 -12.49 13.06 -10.63
C ARG A 213 -13.93 13.25 -11.10
N LEU A 214 -14.87 12.42 -10.63
CA LEU A 214 -16.30 12.63 -10.85
C LEU A 214 -16.85 13.81 -10.04
N THR A 215 -16.32 14.03 -8.83
CA THR A 215 -16.75 15.05 -7.87
C THR A 215 -16.41 16.49 -8.28
N LYS A 216 -15.75 16.73 -9.42
CA LYS A 216 -15.42 18.09 -9.91
C LYS A 216 -16.64 18.89 -10.40
N LYS A 217 -17.87 18.36 -10.33
CA LYS A 217 -19.08 19.00 -10.90
C LYS A 217 -19.71 20.08 -10.02
N ASN A 218 -19.34 20.18 -8.72
CA ASN A 218 -19.81 21.26 -7.84
C ASN A 218 -18.62 21.97 -7.19
N GLY A 219 -18.39 23.21 -7.62
CA GLY A 219 -17.23 24.01 -7.29
C GLY A 219 -16.97 24.22 -5.80
N ASN A 220 -15.71 24.41 -5.50
CA ASN A 220 -15.15 25.29 -4.48
C ASN A 220 -14.99 24.87 -3.01
N ALA A 221 -15.43 23.71 -2.52
CA ALA A 221 -15.22 23.39 -1.10
C ALA A 221 -13.89 22.64 -0.82
N TRP A 222 -13.42 21.77 -1.73
CA TRP A 222 -12.26 20.89 -1.51
C TRP A 222 -10.96 21.36 -2.16
N GLU A 223 -11.03 22.39 -3.02
CA GLU A 223 -9.86 22.95 -3.73
C GLU A 223 -8.97 23.78 -2.79
N LYS A 224 -9.53 24.29 -1.68
CA LYS A 224 -8.76 24.95 -0.61
C LYS A 224 -7.90 23.97 0.21
N ASP A 225 -8.28 22.69 0.22
CA ASP A 225 -7.57 21.63 0.93
C ASP A 225 -6.61 20.82 0.02
N ALA A 226 -6.51 21.23 -1.24
CA ALA A 226 -5.70 20.58 -2.28
C ALA A 226 -4.16 20.65 -2.13
N PRO A 227 -3.55 21.44 -1.23
CA PRO A 227 -2.11 21.34 -1.03
C PRO A 227 -1.65 19.98 -0.51
N CYS A 228 -2.57 19.16 0.03
CA CYS A 228 -2.24 17.85 0.58
C CYS A 228 -2.43 16.68 -0.40
N ILE A 229 -3.09 16.90 -1.54
CA ILE A 229 -3.35 15.85 -2.55
C ILE A 229 -2.89 16.40 -3.90
N LYS A 230 -1.61 16.67 -4.04
CA LYS A 230 -1.03 16.95 -5.36
C LYS A 230 -0.92 15.65 -6.14
N LYS A 231 -1.24 15.70 -7.48
CA LYS A 231 -0.68 14.72 -8.42
C LYS A 231 0.80 14.62 -8.12
N LEU A 232 1.32 13.39 -8.05
CA LEU A 232 2.75 13.20 -8.23
C LEU A 232 3.14 14.04 -9.45
N PRO A 233 4.05 15.02 -9.35
CA PRO A 233 4.55 15.69 -10.52
C PRO A 233 4.95 14.60 -11.50
N GLU A 234 4.80 14.83 -12.81
CA GLU A 234 5.32 13.93 -13.85
C GLU A 234 6.77 13.66 -13.45
N PHE A 235 6.95 12.56 -12.73
CA PHE A 235 8.25 12.23 -12.18
C PHE A 235 9.15 12.00 -13.39
N GLN A 236 10.08 12.88 -13.59
CA GLN A 236 11.28 12.64 -14.35
C GLN A 236 11.93 11.38 -13.76
N PHE A 237 11.50 10.23 -14.27
CA PHE A 237 12.20 8.97 -14.12
C PHE A 237 13.47 9.07 -14.97
N PHE A 238 14.45 9.82 -14.47
CA PHE A 238 15.81 9.68 -14.97
C PHE A 238 16.41 8.42 -14.36
N CYS A 239 16.98 7.61 -15.24
CA CYS A 239 17.72 6.38 -15.02
C CYS A 239 18.67 6.41 -13.84
#